data_708b68e040b7264cb3748e526eb0c42c
#
_entry.id   708b68e040b7264cb3748e526eb0c42c
#
_cell.length_a   1.000
_cell.length_b   1.000
_cell.length_c   1.000
_cell.angle_alpha   90.00
_cell.angle_beta   90.00
_cell.angle_gamma   90.00
#
_symmetry.space_group_name_H-M   'P 1'
#
loop_
_entity.id
_entity.type
_entity.pdbx_description
1 polymer ?
#
loop_
_entity_poly.entity_id
_entity_poly.type
_entity_poly.pdbx_seq_one_letter_code
_entity_poly.pdbx_strand_id
1 'polypeptide(L)'
;MKHLFGPVPSRRLGLSLGVDLLPFKTCTLDCVYCQLGRTTCLTLKREKRVSPQEVLAEIRALSEKVEVAGKPSTGPVNFDYLTLAGSGEPLLHLGLDEIIRGAKDSVDKPVVLLTNGTLFFQDQVRREVLEADLIVPSLDAATQATFERVNRPHPDLRIEEVVEGLVRLREEFSGSIWLEVMLVKGVNDCEAELIAEAVERIGPDRVQLNTVIRPPAEPVQPLTPEEMEEMLEIFSGAEVIADWERSLSEKTEVRIRDLLSRRPCTLEELASLTSLHRNEILKYLEVLEGEGEIRRIRKGEVIYFQARGG
;
A
#
# COMPACT_ATOMS: atom_id res chain seq x y z
N MET A 1 -17.07 -5.76 7.16
CA MET A 1 -16.63 -5.48 5.79
C MET A 1 -15.52 -6.45 5.46
N LYS A 2 -15.54 -7.03 4.28
CA LYS A 2 -14.59 -8.07 3.86
C LYS A 2 -13.45 -7.46 3.01
N HIS A 3 -13.81 -6.43 2.23
CA HIS A 3 -12.93 -5.81 1.25
C HIS A 3 -12.50 -4.38 1.62
N LEU A 4 -13.20 -3.74 2.55
CA LEU A 4 -12.88 -2.39 2.99
C LEU A 4 -12.15 -2.39 4.33
N PHE A 5 -11.18 -1.47 4.48
CA PHE A 5 -10.44 -1.25 5.71
C PHE A 5 -10.19 0.23 5.98
N GLY A 6 -10.06 0.59 7.24
CA GLY A 6 -9.86 1.96 7.66
C GLY A 6 -11.18 2.65 8.08
N PRO A 7 -11.27 4.00 7.97
CA PRO A 7 -10.26 4.90 7.42
C PRO A 7 -8.96 4.91 8.22
N VAL A 8 -7.83 4.94 7.50
CA VAL A 8 -6.49 4.98 8.10
C VAL A 8 -5.80 6.31 7.78
N PRO A 9 -5.06 6.90 8.73
CA PRO A 9 -4.23 8.05 8.45
C PRO A 9 -3.16 7.69 7.40
N SER A 10 -3.15 8.44 6.31
CA SER A 10 -2.14 8.35 5.26
C SER A 10 -1.24 9.57 5.32
N ARG A 11 0.06 9.39 5.17
CA ARG A 11 1.03 10.50 5.16
C ARG A 11 0.84 11.43 3.97
N ARG A 12 0.27 10.90 2.88
CA ARG A 12 0.07 11.63 1.61
C ARG A 12 -1.39 11.99 1.31
N LEU A 13 -2.34 11.25 1.86
CA LEU A 13 -3.76 11.31 1.45
C LEU A 13 -4.72 11.69 2.59
N GLY A 14 -4.23 12.17 3.75
CA GLY A 14 -5.13 12.41 4.89
C GLY A 14 -5.77 11.12 5.40
N LEU A 15 -7.09 11.09 5.61
CA LEU A 15 -7.83 9.88 5.99
C LEU A 15 -8.22 9.09 4.75
N SER A 16 -7.68 7.88 4.62
CA SER A 16 -7.88 6.99 3.47
C SER A 16 -8.74 5.79 3.85
N LEU A 17 -9.86 5.59 3.13
CA LEU A 17 -10.63 4.35 3.17
C LEU A 17 -10.06 3.41 2.11
N GLY A 18 -9.48 2.29 2.56
CA GLY A 18 -8.83 1.33 1.67
C GLY A 18 -9.78 0.26 1.13
N VAL A 19 -9.55 -0.15 -0.12
CA VAL A 19 -10.24 -1.25 -0.80
C VAL A 19 -9.20 -2.31 -1.16
N ASP A 20 -9.29 -3.48 -0.54
CA ASP A 20 -8.38 -4.62 -0.77
C ASP A 20 -9.00 -5.61 -1.76
N LEU A 21 -8.37 -5.75 -2.92
CA LEU A 21 -8.88 -6.53 -4.05
C LEU A 21 -8.21 -7.90 -4.21
N LEU A 22 -7.20 -8.19 -3.39
CA LEU A 22 -6.34 -9.35 -3.62
C LEU A 22 -6.19 -10.22 -2.38
N PRO A 23 -5.93 -11.52 -2.57
CA PRO A 23 -5.42 -12.37 -1.50
C PRO A 23 -4.10 -11.82 -0.97
N PHE A 24 -3.88 -12.01 0.33
CA PHE A 24 -2.69 -11.53 1.02
C PHE A 24 -1.39 -11.94 0.31
N LYS A 25 -0.53 -10.95 0.03
CA LYS A 25 0.78 -11.11 -0.60
C LYS A 25 0.75 -11.76 -1.99
N THR A 26 -0.27 -11.39 -2.80
CA THR A 26 -0.29 -11.63 -4.25
C THR A 26 0.21 -10.38 -4.96
N CYS A 27 1.38 -10.45 -5.57
CA CYS A 27 2.06 -9.27 -6.13
C CYS A 27 2.89 -9.65 -7.36
N THR A 28 3.29 -8.67 -8.16
CA THR A 28 4.26 -8.79 -9.26
C THR A 28 5.70 -8.64 -8.78
N LEU A 29 5.89 -8.15 -7.54
CA LEU A 29 7.17 -7.87 -6.88
C LEU A 29 7.26 -8.57 -5.52
N ASP A 30 8.50 -8.76 -5.01
CA ASP A 30 8.81 -9.20 -3.65
C ASP A 30 9.80 -8.25 -2.99
N CYS A 31 9.43 -6.96 -2.90
CA CYS A 31 10.32 -5.88 -2.46
C CYS A 31 10.94 -6.14 -1.09
N VAL A 32 12.25 -5.87 -0.96
CA VAL A 32 13.01 -6.09 0.29
C VAL A 32 12.48 -5.24 1.46
N TYR A 33 11.89 -4.09 1.16
CA TYR A 33 11.34 -3.14 2.14
C TYR A 33 9.84 -3.35 2.44
N CYS A 34 9.19 -4.36 1.83
CA CYS A 34 7.73 -4.49 1.94
C CYS A 34 7.27 -4.72 3.38
N GLN A 35 6.47 -3.79 3.91
CA GLN A 35 5.91 -3.86 5.27
C GLN A 35 4.95 -5.05 5.50
N LEU A 36 4.46 -5.69 4.42
CA LEU A 36 3.61 -6.87 4.50
C LEU A 36 4.41 -8.19 4.50
N GLY A 37 5.75 -8.11 4.56
CA GLY A 37 6.63 -9.28 4.50
C GLY A 37 6.81 -9.82 3.08
N ARG A 38 7.33 -11.05 2.95
CA ARG A 38 7.64 -11.72 1.69
C ARG A 38 6.40 -12.00 0.85
N THR A 39 6.51 -11.85 -0.46
CA THR A 39 5.44 -12.20 -1.40
C THR A 39 5.27 -13.72 -1.46
N THR A 40 4.05 -14.20 -1.26
CA THR A 40 3.71 -15.63 -1.26
C THR A 40 3.19 -16.11 -2.61
N CYS A 41 2.64 -15.19 -3.43
CA CYS A 41 2.18 -15.46 -4.78
C CYS A 41 2.76 -14.42 -5.73
N LEU A 42 3.98 -14.67 -6.25
CA LEU A 42 4.63 -13.82 -7.24
C LEU A 42 4.08 -14.19 -8.62
N THR A 43 3.38 -13.26 -9.29
CA THR A 43 2.66 -13.57 -10.53
C THR A 43 2.40 -12.34 -11.38
N LEU A 44 2.29 -12.53 -12.71
CA LEU A 44 1.77 -11.53 -13.66
C LEU A 44 0.35 -11.87 -14.12
N LYS A 45 -0.22 -12.99 -13.65
CA LYS A 45 -1.54 -13.44 -14.06
C LYS A 45 -2.61 -12.57 -13.43
N ARG A 46 -3.34 -11.85 -14.27
CA ARG A 46 -4.50 -11.06 -13.87
C ARG A 46 -5.73 -11.96 -13.76
N GLU A 47 -6.45 -11.84 -12.66
CA GLU A 47 -7.65 -12.64 -12.40
C GLU A 47 -8.70 -11.81 -11.65
N LYS A 48 -9.99 -12.16 -11.83
CA LYS A 48 -11.09 -11.58 -11.04
C LYS A 48 -11.13 -12.29 -9.66
N ARG A 49 -10.36 -11.79 -8.72
CA ARG A 49 -10.18 -12.41 -7.37
C ARG A 49 -11.33 -12.11 -6.42
N VAL A 50 -11.97 -10.96 -6.59
CA VAL A 50 -13.17 -10.54 -5.85
C VAL A 50 -14.23 -10.08 -6.85
N SER A 51 -15.49 -10.13 -6.47
CA SER A 51 -16.56 -9.60 -7.31
C SER A 51 -16.60 -8.09 -7.21
N PRO A 52 -16.50 -7.31 -8.31
CA PRO A 52 -16.72 -5.88 -8.26
C PRO A 52 -18.04 -5.50 -7.60
N GLN A 53 -19.10 -6.29 -7.82
CA GLN A 53 -20.42 -6.06 -7.23
C GLN A 53 -20.40 -6.19 -5.71
N GLU A 54 -19.64 -7.16 -5.14
CA GLU A 54 -19.46 -7.29 -3.69
C GLU A 54 -18.73 -6.06 -3.11
N VAL A 55 -17.64 -5.62 -3.74
CA VAL A 55 -16.88 -4.43 -3.34
C VAL A 55 -17.75 -3.18 -3.37
N LEU A 56 -18.48 -2.97 -4.48
CA LEU A 56 -19.35 -1.81 -4.65
C LEU A 56 -20.53 -1.84 -3.67
N ALA A 57 -21.07 -3.00 -3.34
CA ALA A 57 -22.10 -3.12 -2.31
C ALA A 57 -21.58 -2.68 -0.93
N GLU A 58 -20.34 -3.05 -0.56
CA GLU A 58 -19.70 -2.59 0.67
C GLU A 58 -19.47 -1.08 0.68
N ILE A 59 -19.02 -0.48 -0.45
CA ILE A 59 -18.82 0.96 -0.58
C ILE A 59 -20.15 1.71 -0.42
N ARG A 60 -21.21 1.27 -1.09
CA ARG A 60 -22.55 1.88 -0.99
C ARG A 60 -23.12 1.82 0.41
N ALA A 61 -22.94 0.70 1.10
CA ALA A 61 -23.40 0.51 2.48
C ALA A 61 -22.75 1.50 3.48
N LEU A 62 -21.59 2.08 3.15
CA LEU A 62 -20.95 3.14 3.95
C LEU A 62 -21.56 4.52 3.69
N SER A 63 -22.06 4.76 2.47
CA SER A 63 -22.65 6.03 2.05
C SER A 63 -24.10 6.13 2.49
N GLU A 64 -24.80 4.99 2.59
CA GLU A 64 -26.17 4.93 3.07
C GLU A 64 -26.19 5.01 4.61
N LYS A 65 -26.88 6.02 5.16
CA LYS A 65 -27.18 6.07 6.59
C LYS A 65 -28.09 4.90 6.93
N VAL A 66 -27.53 3.80 7.40
CA VAL A 66 -28.36 2.72 7.96
C VAL A 66 -28.90 3.18 9.31
N GLU A 67 -30.11 3.67 9.33
CA GLU A 67 -30.94 3.77 10.54
C GLU A 67 -31.26 2.32 11.00
N VAL A 68 -30.39 1.76 11.79
CA VAL A 68 -30.71 0.51 12.50
C VAL A 68 -31.44 0.88 13.80
N ALA A 69 -32.71 0.46 13.88
CA ALA A 69 -33.65 0.67 14.96
C ALA A 69 -33.02 0.94 16.34
N GLY A 70 -33.14 2.16 16.83
CA GLY A 70 -33.01 2.50 18.26
C GLY A 70 -31.61 2.77 18.80
N LYS A 71 -30.54 2.84 17.97
CA LYS A 71 -29.23 3.35 18.39
C LYS A 71 -28.79 4.51 17.47
N PRO A 72 -28.18 5.59 18.04
CA PRO A 72 -27.64 6.64 17.20
C PRO A 72 -26.61 6.01 16.27
N SER A 73 -26.86 6.03 14.96
CA SER A 73 -25.88 5.63 13.95
C SER A 73 -24.66 6.52 14.15
N THR A 74 -23.49 5.93 14.26
CA THR A 74 -22.25 6.64 13.97
C THR A 74 -22.44 7.24 12.58
N GLY A 75 -22.39 8.56 12.45
CA GLY A 75 -22.60 9.28 11.18
C GLY A 75 -21.75 8.72 10.05
N PRO A 76 -21.88 9.23 8.82
CA PRO A 76 -21.16 8.70 7.66
C PRO A 76 -19.67 8.62 8.00
N VAL A 77 -19.04 7.52 7.62
CA VAL A 77 -17.60 7.30 7.83
C VAL A 77 -16.86 8.46 7.15
N ASN A 78 -16.18 9.29 7.95
CA ASN A 78 -15.43 10.42 7.40
C ASN A 78 -14.09 9.94 6.86
N PHE A 79 -13.84 10.20 5.59
CA PHE A 79 -12.57 9.93 4.92
C PHE A 79 -12.34 10.96 3.81
N ASP A 80 -11.09 11.16 3.42
CA ASP A 80 -10.72 12.13 2.39
C ASP A 80 -10.61 11.47 1.02
N TYR A 81 -10.14 10.23 0.96
CA TYR A 81 -9.90 9.46 -0.27
C TYR A 81 -10.39 8.02 -0.15
N LEU A 82 -10.96 7.49 -1.23
CA LEU A 82 -11.16 6.05 -1.42
C LEU A 82 -9.95 5.50 -2.17
N THR A 83 -9.25 4.52 -1.59
CA THR A 83 -7.96 4.08 -2.10
C THR A 83 -7.97 2.60 -2.45
N LEU A 84 -7.78 2.28 -3.73
CA LEU A 84 -7.54 0.91 -4.18
C LEU A 84 -6.11 0.53 -3.82
N ALA A 85 -5.96 -0.29 -2.79
CA ALA A 85 -4.68 -0.70 -2.20
C ALA A 85 -4.90 -1.90 -1.28
N GLY A 86 -3.86 -2.47 -0.71
CA GLY A 86 -4.05 -3.48 0.34
C GLY A 86 -3.00 -4.58 0.34
N SER A 87 -3.44 -5.82 0.18
CA SER A 87 -2.65 -7.03 0.43
C SER A 87 -1.69 -7.42 -0.69
N GLY A 88 -1.68 -6.70 -1.82
CA GLY A 88 -0.86 -7.03 -3.00
C GLY A 88 -0.89 -5.93 -4.06
N GLU A 89 -0.67 -6.29 -5.34
CA GLU A 89 -0.67 -5.36 -6.47
C GLU A 89 -2.06 -5.24 -7.11
N PRO A 90 -2.77 -4.11 -6.96
CA PRO A 90 -4.15 -3.97 -7.45
C PRO A 90 -4.33 -4.21 -8.96
N LEU A 91 -3.32 -3.89 -9.78
CA LEU A 91 -3.37 -4.10 -11.24
C LEU A 91 -3.50 -5.57 -11.64
N LEU A 92 -3.26 -6.51 -10.72
CA LEU A 92 -3.52 -7.94 -10.94
C LEU A 92 -5.01 -8.29 -10.94
N HIS A 93 -5.88 -7.39 -10.45
CA HIS A 93 -7.31 -7.62 -10.46
C HIS A 93 -7.91 -7.24 -11.81
N LEU A 94 -8.70 -8.16 -12.41
CA LEU A 94 -9.53 -7.88 -13.59
C LEU A 94 -10.82 -7.18 -13.18
N GLY A 95 -11.19 -6.10 -13.88
CA GLY A 95 -12.40 -5.32 -13.60
C GLY A 95 -12.14 -4.11 -12.71
N LEU A 96 -10.92 -3.57 -12.72
CA LEU A 96 -10.61 -2.31 -12.04
C LEU A 96 -11.46 -1.15 -12.56
N ASP A 97 -11.72 -1.10 -13.87
CA ASP A 97 -12.58 -0.10 -14.51
C ASP A 97 -14.01 -0.10 -13.92
N GLU A 98 -14.57 -1.29 -13.71
CA GLU A 98 -15.92 -1.45 -13.11
C GLU A 98 -15.92 -0.95 -11.65
N ILE A 99 -14.85 -1.27 -10.88
CA ILE A 99 -14.72 -0.85 -9.47
C ILE A 99 -14.50 0.66 -9.39
N ILE A 100 -13.58 1.23 -10.16
CA ILE A 100 -13.27 2.67 -10.14
C ILE A 100 -14.51 3.47 -10.50
N ARG A 101 -15.17 3.14 -11.60
CA ARG A 101 -16.40 3.82 -12.04
C ARG A 101 -17.51 3.72 -11.01
N GLY A 102 -17.82 2.50 -10.56
CA GLY A 102 -18.86 2.28 -9.58
C GLY A 102 -18.55 2.90 -8.19
N ALA A 103 -17.28 3.03 -7.83
CA ALA A 103 -16.86 3.76 -6.64
C ALA A 103 -17.12 5.26 -6.78
N LYS A 104 -16.76 5.88 -7.90
CA LYS A 104 -17.03 7.30 -8.19
C LYS A 104 -18.54 7.61 -8.19
N ASP A 105 -19.35 6.68 -8.68
CA ASP A 105 -20.82 6.81 -8.64
C ASP A 105 -21.41 6.67 -7.23
N SER A 106 -20.65 6.06 -6.30
CA SER A 106 -21.13 5.70 -4.97
C SER A 106 -20.71 6.68 -3.87
N VAL A 107 -19.57 7.38 -4.04
CA VAL A 107 -19.02 8.32 -3.04
C VAL A 107 -18.56 9.61 -3.70
N ASP A 108 -18.82 10.74 -3.02
CA ASP A 108 -18.31 12.06 -3.42
C ASP A 108 -16.90 12.28 -2.84
N LYS A 109 -15.98 11.37 -3.17
CA LYS A 109 -14.59 11.41 -2.75
C LYS A 109 -13.69 10.94 -3.87
N PRO A 110 -12.48 11.53 -4.01
CA PRO A 110 -11.53 11.08 -5.02
C PRO A 110 -11.17 9.61 -4.87
N VAL A 111 -11.12 8.90 -6.00
CA VAL A 111 -10.71 7.51 -6.10
C VAL A 111 -9.24 7.45 -6.48
N VAL A 112 -8.44 6.84 -5.61
CA VAL A 112 -6.97 6.75 -5.72
C VAL A 112 -6.55 5.31 -5.97
N LEU A 113 -5.62 5.10 -6.89
CA LEU A 113 -4.96 3.83 -7.10
C LEU A 113 -3.51 3.89 -6.58
N LEU A 114 -3.18 3.08 -5.57
CA LEU A 114 -1.79 2.85 -5.14
C LEU A 114 -1.29 1.58 -5.79
N THR A 115 -0.23 1.66 -6.58
CA THR A 115 0.27 0.54 -7.38
C THR A 115 1.79 0.56 -7.48
N ASN A 116 2.41 -0.60 -7.69
CA ASN A 116 3.82 -0.65 -8.06
C ASN A 116 4.07 -0.32 -9.54
N GLY A 117 3.03 -0.11 -10.33
CA GLY A 117 3.11 0.36 -11.71
C GLY A 117 3.63 -0.65 -12.73
N THR A 118 4.06 -1.84 -12.31
CA THR A 118 4.78 -2.79 -13.17
C THR A 118 3.99 -3.32 -14.35
N LEU A 119 2.66 -3.24 -14.34
CA LEU A 119 1.82 -3.76 -15.42
C LEU A 119 1.36 -2.67 -16.41
N PHE A 120 1.78 -1.42 -16.27
CA PHE A 120 1.38 -0.36 -17.19
C PHE A 120 2.00 -0.45 -18.60
N PHE A 121 2.93 -1.36 -18.83
CA PHE A 121 3.35 -1.68 -20.21
C PHE A 121 2.20 -2.29 -21.06
N GLN A 122 1.16 -2.84 -20.42
CA GLN A 122 -0.01 -3.40 -21.07
C GLN A 122 -1.08 -2.32 -21.32
N ASP A 123 -1.47 -2.08 -22.56
CA ASP A 123 -2.50 -1.09 -22.95
C ASP A 123 -3.83 -1.30 -22.24
N GLN A 124 -4.25 -2.56 -22.10
CA GLN A 124 -5.51 -2.87 -21.41
C GLN A 124 -5.49 -2.41 -19.96
N VAL A 125 -4.36 -2.60 -19.25
CA VAL A 125 -4.21 -2.20 -17.84
C VAL A 125 -4.32 -0.68 -17.70
N ARG A 126 -3.66 0.07 -18.59
CA ARG A 126 -3.77 1.54 -18.59
C ARG A 126 -5.20 2.01 -18.81
N ARG A 127 -5.91 1.43 -19.79
CA ARG A 127 -7.32 1.80 -20.07
C ARG A 127 -8.24 1.56 -18.88
N GLU A 128 -8.02 0.50 -18.11
CA GLU A 128 -8.87 0.16 -16.95
C GLU A 128 -8.76 1.17 -15.79
N VAL A 129 -7.73 2.02 -15.76
CA VAL A 129 -7.50 2.96 -14.65
C VAL A 129 -7.70 4.43 -15.03
N LEU A 130 -8.05 4.75 -16.29
CA LEU A 130 -8.14 6.12 -16.78
C LEU A 130 -9.20 6.97 -16.07
N GLU A 131 -10.18 6.37 -15.44
CA GLU A 131 -11.24 7.08 -14.71
C GLU A 131 -10.88 7.33 -13.22
N ALA A 132 -9.73 6.88 -12.74
CA ALA A 132 -9.25 7.24 -11.40
C ALA A 132 -8.98 8.76 -11.32
N ASP A 133 -9.03 9.34 -10.12
CA ASP A 133 -8.72 10.76 -9.92
C ASP A 133 -7.21 10.98 -9.67
N LEU A 134 -6.58 9.99 -9.05
CA LEU A 134 -5.16 10.00 -8.74
C LEU A 134 -4.59 8.58 -8.85
N ILE A 135 -3.45 8.46 -9.52
CA ILE A 135 -2.65 7.24 -9.52
C ILE A 135 -1.32 7.52 -8.83
N VAL A 136 -0.95 6.67 -7.88
CA VAL A 136 0.32 6.76 -7.15
C VAL A 136 1.14 5.51 -7.46
N PRO A 137 1.91 5.54 -8.58
CA PRO A 137 2.81 4.45 -8.91
C PRO A 137 4.12 4.56 -8.13
N SER A 138 4.85 3.44 -8.01
CA SER A 138 6.20 3.42 -7.45
C SER A 138 7.24 3.17 -8.52
N LEU A 139 8.43 3.80 -8.38
CA LEU A 139 9.60 3.54 -9.19
C LEU A 139 10.86 3.60 -8.31
N ASP A 140 11.45 2.46 -8.00
CA ASP A 140 12.55 2.34 -7.03
C ASP A 140 13.88 1.99 -7.69
N ALA A 141 13.93 1.87 -9.00
CA ALA A 141 15.12 1.50 -9.77
C ALA A 141 15.06 2.08 -11.19
N ALA A 142 16.22 2.31 -11.79
CA ALA A 142 16.36 2.68 -13.20
C ALA A 142 17.10 1.62 -14.00
N THR A 143 17.84 0.71 -13.36
CA THR A 143 18.51 -0.42 -13.99
C THR A 143 17.90 -1.75 -13.60
N GLN A 144 17.99 -2.76 -14.48
CA GLN A 144 17.50 -4.11 -14.20
C GLN A 144 18.18 -4.71 -12.95
N ALA A 145 19.47 -4.48 -12.77
CA ALA A 145 20.23 -4.99 -11.65
C ALA A 145 19.73 -4.45 -10.31
N THR A 146 19.41 -3.16 -10.22
CA THR A 146 18.84 -2.56 -9.00
C THR A 146 17.38 -2.95 -8.84
N PHE A 147 16.60 -3.06 -9.91
CA PHE A 147 15.22 -3.57 -9.86
C PHE A 147 15.15 -4.97 -9.24
N GLU A 148 16.04 -5.88 -9.68
CA GLU A 148 16.15 -7.22 -9.11
C GLU A 148 16.61 -7.21 -7.65
N ARG A 149 17.46 -6.27 -7.26
CA ARG A 149 18.00 -6.15 -5.90
C ARG A 149 16.99 -5.58 -4.92
N VAL A 150 16.25 -4.51 -5.29
CA VAL A 150 15.32 -3.83 -4.38
C VAL A 150 13.92 -4.39 -4.45
N ASN A 151 13.39 -4.63 -5.67
CA ASN A 151 11.99 -5.01 -5.86
C ASN A 151 11.78 -6.51 -6.08
N ARG A 152 12.81 -7.28 -6.44
CA ARG A 152 12.73 -8.73 -6.72
C ARG A 152 11.53 -9.08 -7.60
N PRO A 153 11.49 -8.57 -8.84
CA PRO A 153 10.35 -8.69 -9.73
C PRO A 153 10.10 -10.13 -10.17
N HIS A 154 8.89 -10.37 -10.68
CA HIS A 154 8.66 -11.56 -11.50
C HIS A 154 9.68 -11.63 -12.63
N PRO A 155 10.24 -12.83 -12.96
CA PRO A 155 11.36 -12.97 -13.93
C PRO A 155 11.10 -12.39 -15.32
N ASP A 156 9.84 -12.27 -15.72
CA ASP A 156 9.44 -11.76 -17.04
C ASP A 156 9.33 -10.22 -17.06
N LEU A 157 9.51 -9.53 -15.93
CA LEU A 157 9.47 -8.07 -15.89
C LEU A 157 10.83 -7.46 -16.23
N ARG A 158 10.79 -6.39 -17.02
CA ARG A 158 11.95 -5.56 -17.39
C ARG A 158 11.71 -4.12 -16.94
N ILE A 159 12.71 -3.52 -16.29
CA ILE A 159 12.59 -2.15 -15.77
C ILE A 159 12.32 -1.14 -16.88
N GLU A 160 12.90 -1.34 -18.04
CA GLU A 160 12.70 -0.47 -19.20
C GLU A 160 11.22 -0.46 -19.65
N GLU A 161 10.56 -1.64 -19.62
CA GLU A 161 9.13 -1.76 -19.94
C GLU A 161 8.25 -1.11 -18.87
N VAL A 162 8.66 -1.17 -17.59
CA VAL A 162 7.97 -0.50 -16.48
C VAL A 162 8.02 1.01 -16.67
N VAL A 163 9.21 1.56 -16.90
CA VAL A 163 9.39 3.01 -17.15
C VAL A 163 8.60 3.46 -18.36
N GLU A 164 8.69 2.73 -19.48
CA GLU A 164 7.94 3.04 -20.70
C GLU A 164 6.42 2.96 -20.48
N GLY A 165 5.96 2.01 -19.69
CA GLY A 165 4.55 1.88 -19.30
C GLY A 165 4.07 3.10 -18.50
N LEU A 166 4.89 3.63 -17.60
CA LEU A 166 4.59 4.85 -16.83
C LEU A 166 4.59 6.12 -17.71
N VAL A 167 5.50 6.21 -18.67
CA VAL A 167 5.51 7.30 -19.68
C VAL A 167 4.20 7.30 -20.48
N ARG A 168 3.80 6.14 -21.01
CA ARG A 168 2.52 6.00 -21.74
C ARG A 168 1.31 6.28 -20.85
N LEU A 169 1.36 5.85 -19.58
CA LEU A 169 0.30 6.20 -18.64
C LEU A 169 0.15 7.72 -18.52
N ARG A 170 1.27 8.47 -18.40
CA ARG A 170 1.23 9.93 -18.33
C ARG A 170 0.60 10.57 -19.57
N GLU A 171 0.91 10.03 -20.76
CA GLU A 171 0.35 10.51 -22.02
C GLU A 171 -1.16 10.27 -22.16
N GLU A 172 -1.66 9.15 -21.61
CA GLU A 172 -3.04 8.70 -21.74
C GLU A 172 -3.94 9.16 -20.57
N PHE A 173 -3.37 9.39 -19.37
CA PHE A 173 -4.11 9.68 -18.16
C PHE A 173 -4.24 11.19 -17.91
N SER A 174 -5.48 11.67 -17.81
CA SER A 174 -5.79 13.10 -17.57
C SER A 174 -5.84 13.49 -16.09
N GLY A 175 -5.87 12.51 -15.18
CA GLY A 175 -5.83 12.76 -13.74
C GLY A 175 -4.42 13.03 -13.23
N SER A 176 -4.25 13.10 -11.92
CA SER A 176 -2.94 13.36 -11.30
C SER A 176 -2.13 12.07 -11.13
N ILE A 177 -0.82 12.16 -11.36
CA ILE A 177 0.17 11.12 -11.06
C ILE A 177 1.12 11.63 -9.99
N TRP A 178 1.14 10.97 -8.81
CA TRP A 178 2.12 11.22 -7.75
C TRP A 178 3.05 10.01 -7.67
N LEU A 179 4.26 10.15 -8.20
CA LEU A 179 5.21 9.05 -8.26
C LEU A 179 5.97 8.92 -6.94
N GLU A 180 5.92 7.74 -6.32
CA GLU A 180 6.67 7.42 -5.10
C GLU A 180 8.00 6.76 -5.45
N VAL A 181 9.08 7.22 -4.82
CA VAL A 181 10.41 6.59 -4.87
C VAL A 181 10.76 6.13 -3.46
N MET A 182 10.88 4.83 -3.26
CA MET A 182 11.33 4.24 -2.00
C MET A 182 12.85 4.08 -2.04
N LEU A 183 13.56 4.88 -1.24
CA LEU A 183 15.02 4.82 -1.11
C LEU A 183 15.43 3.94 0.08
N VAL A 184 16.29 2.97 -0.20
CA VAL A 184 16.78 1.96 0.75
C VAL A 184 18.29 2.05 0.83
N LYS A 185 18.83 2.36 2.00
CA LYS A 185 20.26 2.62 2.23
C LYS A 185 21.15 1.46 1.79
N GLY A 186 22.13 1.75 0.94
CA GLY A 186 23.07 0.77 0.38
C GLY A 186 22.44 -0.21 -0.62
N VAL A 187 21.18 0.02 -1.06
CA VAL A 187 20.48 -0.84 -2.03
C VAL A 187 20.23 -0.11 -3.33
N ASN A 188 19.49 0.99 -3.32
CA ASN A 188 19.14 1.78 -4.50
C ASN A 188 19.42 3.29 -4.38
N ASP A 189 19.84 3.76 -3.22
CA ASP A 189 20.24 5.15 -2.98
C ASP A 189 21.42 5.59 -3.87
N CYS A 190 22.32 4.66 -4.18
CA CYS A 190 23.44 4.91 -5.11
C CYS A 190 23.02 5.07 -6.58
N GLU A 191 21.76 4.81 -6.93
CA GLU A 191 21.19 4.96 -8.28
C GLU A 191 20.22 6.15 -8.38
N ALA A 192 20.19 7.02 -7.36
CA ALA A 192 19.25 8.12 -7.24
C ALA A 192 19.22 9.03 -8.48
N GLU A 193 20.37 9.37 -9.05
CA GLU A 193 20.47 10.19 -10.27
C GLU A 193 19.79 9.54 -11.48
N LEU A 194 20.01 8.25 -11.72
CA LEU A 194 19.37 7.52 -12.82
C LEU A 194 17.86 7.35 -12.60
N ILE A 195 17.44 7.17 -11.35
CA ILE A 195 16.00 7.12 -11.00
C ILE A 195 15.38 8.51 -11.26
N ALA A 196 16.06 9.59 -10.87
CA ALA A 196 15.59 10.96 -11.13
C ALA A 196 15.44 11.24 -12.63
N GLU A 197 16.41 10.83 -13.47
CA GLU A 197 16.30 10.93 -14.94
C GLU A 197 15.07 10.16 -15.48
N ALA A 198 14.79 8.97 -14.95
CA ALA A 198 13.60 8.20 -15.33
C ALA A 198 12.31 8.89 -14.87
N VAL A 199 12.31 9.49 -13.67
CA VAL A 199 11.19 10.28 -13.13
C VAL A 199 10.91 11.51 -14.00
N GLU A 200 11.94 12.26 -14.40
CA GLU A 200 11.80 13.41 -15.31
C GLU A 200 11.21 12.99 -16.66
N ARG A 201 11.64 11.87 -17.20
CA ARG A 201 11.10 11.31 -18.45
C ARG A 201 9.62 10.94 -18.34
N ILE A 202 9.18 10.43 -17.18
CA ILE A 202 7.77 10.12 -16.92
C ILE A 202 6.93 11.38 -16.77
N GLY A 203 7.46 12.43 -16.14
CA GLY A 203 6.80 13.71 -15.93
C GLY A 203 5.58 13.64 -15.02
N PRO A 204 5.68 13.08 -13.80
CA PRO A 204 4.57 13.06 -12.85
C PRO A 204 4.25 14.46 -12.33
N ASP A 205 3.02 14.65 -11.80
CA ASP A 205 2.60 15.92 -11.20
C ASP A 205 3.28 16.17 -9.85
N ARG A 206 3.66 15.09 -9.14
CA ARG A 206 4.45 15.16 -7.90
C ARG A 206 5.42 13.98 -7.82
N VAL A 207 6.53 14.20 -7.15
CA VAL A 207 7.51 13.18 -6.79
C VAL A 207 7.60 13.10 -5.28
N GLN A 208 7.42 11.89 -4.74
CA GLN A 208 7.39 11.65 -3.30
C GLN A 208 8.51 10.70 -2.90
N LEU A 209 9.51 11.23 -2.20
CA LEU A 209 10.59 10.42 -1.65
C LEU A 209 10.20 9.80 -0.33
N ASN A 210 10.43 8.51 -0.19
CA ASN A 210 10.16 7.75 1.02
C ASN A 210 11.37 6.90 1.39
N THR A 211 11.42 6.44 2.64
CA THR A 211 12.41 5.46 3.09
C THR A 211 11.79 4.44 4.02
N VAL A 212 12.58 3.47 4.46
CA VAL A 212 12.11 2.31 5.25
C VAL A 212 11.89 2.72 6.71
N ILE A 213 10.70 3.20 7.05
CA ILE A 213 10.34 3.61 8.41
C ILE A 213 9.46 2.58 9.14
N ARG A 214 9.18 1.44 8.53
CA ARG A 214 8.42 0.33 9.12
C ARG A 214 9.20 -0.96 8.96
N PRO A 215 8.98 -1.97 9.82
CA PRO A 215 9.65 -3.25 9.70
C PRO A 215 9.56 -3.82 8.28
N PRO A 216 10.70 -4.02 7.62
CA PRO A 216 10.75 -4.50 6.23
C PRO A 216 10.71 -6.03 6.14
N ALA A 217 10.48 -6.55 4.92
CA ALA A 217 10.53 -7.99 4.65
C ALA A 217 11.94 -8.58 4.84
N GLU A 218 12.97 -7.77 4.63
CA GLU A 218 14.39 -8.13 4.80
C GLU A 218 15.08 -7.10 5.70
N PRO A 219 16.23 -7.45 6.33
CA PRO A 219 16.96 -6.56 7.22
C PRO A 219 17.69 -5.45 6.44
N VAL A 220 16.92 -4.51 5.90
CA VAL A 220 17.41 -3.32 5.19
C VAL A 220 17.30 -2.08 6.07
N GLN A 221 18.07 -1.04 5.76
CA GLN A 221 18.15 0.18 6.56
C GLN A 221 17.48 1.36 5.87
N PRO A 222 16.84 2.27 6.62
CA PRO A 222 16.37 3.55 6.10
C PRO A 222 17.55 4.49 5.79
N LEU A 223 17.30 5.48 4.97
CA LEU A 223 18.11 6.69 4.94
C LEU A 223 17.81 7.53 6.19
N THR A 224 18.82 8.27 6.67
CA THR A 224 18.61 9.27 7.73
C THR A 224 17.88 10.49 7.19
N PRO A 225 17.33 11.37 8.06
CA PRO A 225 16.76 12.63 7.62
C PRO A 225 17.73 13.46 6.77
N GLU A 226 19.00 13.53 7.16
CA GLU A 226 20.05 14.28 6.46
C GLU A 226 20.32 13.67 5.07
N GLU A 227 20.42 12.34 4.97
CA GLU A 227 20.58 11.64 3.69
C GLU A 227 19.35 11.84 2.78
N MET A 228 18.15 11.93 3.34
CA MET A 228 16.95 12.24 2.56
C MET A 228 16.90 13.70 2.07
N GLU A 229 17.48 14.65 2.82
CA GLU A 229 17.67 16.03 2.37
C GLU A 229 18.65 16.09 1.18
N GLU A 230 19.74 15.31 1.20
CA GLU A 230 20.64 15.18 0.06
C GLU A 230 19.94 14.62 -1.19
N MET A 231 19.01 13.66 -1.01
CA MET A 231 18.22 13.15 -2.14
C MET A 231 17.30 14.22 -2.77
N LEU A 232 16.78 15.18 -1.98
CA LEU A 232 15.98 16.28 -2.54
C LEU A 232 16.76 17.19 -3.50
N GLU A 233 18.09 17.24 -3.39
CA GLU A 233 18.94 17.98 -4.34
C GLU A 233 18.98 17.26 -5.71
N ILE A 234 18.84 15.94 -5.72
CA ILE A 234 18.86 15.12 -6.94
C ILE A 234 17.49 15.12 -7.62
N PHE A 235 16.40 14.98 -6.83
CA PHE A 235 15.03 14.91 -7.34
C PHE A 235 14.38 16.30 -7.32
N SER A 236 14.50 17.04 -8.42
CA SER A 236 13.97 18.40 -8.52
C SER A 236 12.46 18.48 -8.22
N GLY A 237 12.09 19.31 -7.25
CA GLY A 237 10.68 19.54 -6.87
C GLY A 237 10.03 18.38 -6.10
N ALA A 238 10.80 17.39 -5.65
CA ALA A 238 10.30 16.30 -4.83
C ALA A 238 9.99 16.75 -3.39
N GLU A 239 9.15 16.00 -2.72
CA GLU A 239 8.83 16.14 -1.29
C GLU A 239 9.16 14.84 -0.53
N VAL A 240 9.67 14.94 0.69
CA VAL A 240 9.88 13.79 1.57
C VAL A 240 8.59 13.49 2.33
N ILE A 241 8.09 12.27 2.17
CA ILE A 241 6.88 11.79 2.87
C ILE A 241 7.21 10.81 4.02
N ALA A 242 8.48 10.50 4.25
CA ALA A 242 8.91 9.72 5.39
C ALA A 242 8.60 10.46 6.69
N ASP A 243 7.89 9.82 7.59
CA ASP A 243 7.52 10.39 8.90
C ASP A 243 8.10 9.47 9.98
N TRP A 244 9.27 9.84 10.50
CA TRP A 244 9.97 9.08 11.52
C TRP A 244 9.29 9.16 12.90
N GLU A 245 8.48 10.20 13.15
CA GLU A 245 7.81 10.43 14.44
C GLU A 245 6.42 9.78 14.51
N ARG A 246 5.74 9.60 13.36
CA ARG A 246 4.35 9.15 13.29
C ARG A 246 4.21 7.67 13.02
N SER A 247 4.82 6.84 13.82
CA SER A 247 4.69 5.39 13.59
C SER A 247 3.46 4.82 14.21
N LEU A 248 2.34 5.14 14.40
CA LEU A 248 1.15 4.42 14.94
C LEU A 248 0.26 5.29 15.86
N SER A 249 -1.04 5.04 15.78
CA SER A 249 -1.97 5.60 16.78
C SER A 249 -1.70 4.92 18.13
N GLU A 250 -1.15 5.66 19.09
CA GLU A 250 -0.87 5.18 20.46
C GLU A 250 -2.05 4.42 21.09
N LYS A 251 -3.29 4.89 20.85
CA LYS A 251 -4.51 4.25 21.38
C LYS A 251 -4.73 2.84 20.82
N THR A 252 -4.47 2.64 19.54
CA THR A 252 -4.64 1.35 18.89
C THR A 252 -3.56 0.37 19.31
N GLU A 253 -2.34 0.84 19.42
CA GLU A 253 -1.20 0.06 19.90
C GLU A 253 -1.41 -0.41 21.34
N VAL A 254 -1.79 0.49 22.25
CA VAL A 254 -2.14 0.15 23.63
C VAL A 254 -3.25 -0.91 23.68
N ARG A 255 -4.26 -0.82 22.81
CA ARG A 255 -5.35 -1.81 22.74
C ARG A 255 -4.87 -3.17 22.27
N ILE A 256 -4.00 -3.23 21.27
CA ILE A 256 -3.41 -4.48 20.77
C ILE A 256 -2.50 -5.10 21.84
N ARG A 257 -1.65 -4.30 22.49
CA ARG A 257 -0.82 -4.75 23.64
C ARG A 257 -1.66 -5.35 24.75
N ASP A 258 -2.73 -4.67 25.17
CA ASP A 258 -3.63 -5.15 26.21
C ASP A 258 -4.29 -6.49 25.83
N LEU A 259 -4.71 -6.68 24.60
CA LEU A 259 -5.24 -7.94 24.10
C LEU A 259 -4.20 -9.07 24.16
N LEU A 260 -2.99 -8.81 23.68
CA LEU A 260 -1.91 -9.79 23.62
C LEU A 260 -1.31 -10.13 24.98
N SER A 261 -1.39 -9.22 25.96
CA SER A 261 -1.00 -9.48 27.35
C SER A 261 -1.94 -10.44 28.07
N ARG A 262 -3.21 -10.49 27.65
CA ARG A 262 -4.24 -11.36 28.27
C ARG A 262 -4.20 -12.76 27.71
N ARG A 263 -3.96 -12.93 26.41
CA ARG A 263 -3.87 -14.25 25.75
C ARG A 263 -3.21 -14.16 24.37
N PRO A 264 -2.60 -15.26 23.87
CA PRO A 264 -2.19 -15.32 22.49
C PRO A 264 -3.40 -15.14 21.56
N CYS A 265 -3.24 -14.34 20.50
CA CYS A 265 -4.28 -14.11 19.49
C CYS A 265 -3.72 -14.35 18.09
N THR A 266 -4.59 -14.80 17.19
CA THR A 266 -4.31 -14.81 15.76
C THR A 266 -4.54 -13.41 15.15
N LEU A 267 -4.07 -13.20 13.92
CA LEU A 267 -4.33 -11.98 13.18
C LEU A 267 -5.83 -11.74 12.98
N GLU A 268 -6.58 -12.80 12.68
CA GLU A 268 -8.03 -12.77 12.47
C GLU A 268 -8.79 -12.42 13.76
N GLU A 269 -8.37 -12.99 14.90
CA GLU A 269 -8.96 -12.64 16.21
C GLU A 269 -8.71 -11.17 16.55
N LEU A 270 -7.49 -10.67 16.34
CA LEU A 270 -7.18 -9.26 16.57
C LEU A 270 -7.99 -8.34 15.65
N ALA A 271 -8.14 -8.70 14.37
CA ALA A 271 -8.97 -7.97 13.43
C ALA A 271 -10.42 -7.87 13.89
N SER A 272 -10.98 -9.00 14.35
CA SER A 272 -12.36 -9.05 14.88
C SER A 272 -12.53 -8.23 16.17
N LEU A 273 -11.57 -8.32 17.10
CA LEU A 273 -11.64 -7.65 18.41
C LEU A 273 -11.39 -6.13 18.34
N THR A 274 -10.58 -5.68 17.39
CA THR A 274 -10.24 -4.26 17.22
C THR A 274 -11.11 -3.55 16.21
N SER A 275 -11.84 -4.31 15.37
CA SER A 275 -12.55 -3.82 14.18
C SER A 275 -11.63 -3.15 13.17
N LEU A 276 -10.33 -3.51 13.16
CA LEU A 276 -9.32 -3.05 12.23
C LEU A 276 -9.12 -4.07 11.13
N HIS A 277 -8.72 -3.59 9.94
CA HIS A 277 -8.32 -4.50 8.87
C HIS A 277 -7.00 -5.23 9.23
N ARG A 278 -6.88 -6.49 8.80
CA ARG A 278 -5.70 -7.34 9.08
C ARG A 278 -4.36 -6.67 8.70
N ASN A 279 -4.32 -5.92 7.60
CA ASN A 279 -3.12 -5.21 7.16
C ASN A 279 -2.72 -4.05 8.10
N GLU A 280 -3.69 -3.44 8.75
CA GLU A 280 -3.45 -2.41 9.75
C GLU A 280 -2.88 -3.04 11.02
N ILE A 281 -3.45 -4.15 11.47
CA ILE A 281 -2.97 -4.86 12.67
C ILE A 281 -1.56 -5.41 12.45
N LEU A 282 -1.24 -5.92 11.26
CA LEU A 282 0.11 -6.40 10.96
C LEU A 282 1.17 -5.31 11.20
N LYS A 283 0.86 -4.05 10.88
CA LYS A 283 1.77 -2.92 11.12
C LYS A 283 2.10 -2.75 12.61
N TYR A 284 1.09 -2.91 13.48
CA TYR A 284 1.29 -2.83 14.94
C TYR A 284 2.05 -4.04 15.46
N LEU A 285 1.70 -5.23 14.99
CA LEU A 285 2.37 -6.47 15.41
C LEU A 285 3.85 -6.48 15.02
N GLU A 286 4.20 -5.94 13.86
CA GLU A 286 5.59 -5.85 13.40
C GLU A 286 6.41 -4.89 14.25
N VAL A 287 5.84 -3.74 14.63
CA VAL A 287 6.51 -2.80 15.55
C VAL A 287 6.73 -3.45 16.91
N LEU A 288 5.68 -3.99 17.51
CA LEU A 288 5.77 -4.64 18.81
C LEU A 288 6.73 -5.86 18.83
N GLU A 289 6.81 -6.57 17.71
CA GLU A 289 7.77 -7.67 17.54
C GLU A 289 9.23 -7.15 17.40
N GLY A 290 9.42 -6.05 16.63
CA GLY A 290 10.71 -5.37 16.48
C GLY A 290 11.21 -4.78 17.79
N GLU A 291 10.33 -4.25 18.64
CA GLU A 291 10.63 -3.77 19.99
C GLU A 291 10.86 -4.91 21.00
N GLY A 292 10.63 -6.16 20.59
CA GLY A 292 10.79 -7.33 21.43
C GLY A 292 9.69 -7.54 22.46
N GLU A 293 8.57 -6.82 22.36
CA GLU A 293 7.44 -6.90 23.30
C GLU A 293 6.54 -8.10 23.06
N ILE A 294 6.47 -8.56 21.82
CA ILE A 294 5.69 -9.74 21.45
C ILE A 294 6.55 -10.78 20.73
N ARG A 295 6.01 -11.97 20.57
CA ARG A 295 6.60 -13.06 19.78
C ARG A 295 5.53 -13.77 18.96
N ARG A 296 5.94 -14.34 17.83
CA ARG A 296 5.11 -15.26 17.03
C ARG A 296 5.26 -16.69 17.57
N ILE A 297 4.13 -17.37 17.73
CA ILE A 297 4.05 -18.78 18.11
C ILE A 297 3.31 -19.52 17.01
N ARG A 298 3.98 -20.48 16.37
CA ARG A 298 3.35 -21.32 15.35
C ARG A 298 2.80 -22.60 15.97
N LYS A 299 1.51 -22.87 15.76
CA LYS A 299 0.86 -24.15 16.09
C LYS A 299 0.20 -24.74 14.84
N GLY A 300 0.84 -25.72 14.22
CA GLY A 300 0.43 -26.24 12.91
C GLY A 300 0.56 -25.16 11.83
N GLU A 301 -0.53 -24.89 11.12
CA GLU A 301 -0.59 -23.82 10.10
C GLU A 301 -0.98 -22.46 10.66
N VAL A 302 -1.36 -22.37 11.93
CA VAL A 302 -1.83 -21.13 12.56
C VAL A 302 -0.70 -20.41 13.28
N ILE A 303 -0.60 -19.10 13.04
CA ILE A 303 0.33 -18.19 13.73
C ILE A 303 -0.44 -17.42 14.80
N TYR A 304 0.06 -17.47 16.03
CA TYR A 304 -0.39 -16.68 17.16
C TYR A 304 0.65 -15.66 17.54
N PHE A 305 0.21 -14.49 17.98
CA PHE A 305 1.02 -13.45 18.58
C PHE A 305 0.80 -13.41 20.08
N GLN A 306 1.86 -13.25 20.87
CA GLN A 306 1.81 -13.24 22.34
C GLN A 306 2.79 -12.22 22.89
N ALA A 307 2.40 -11.49 23.96
CA ALA A 307 3.31 -10.62 24.68
C ALA A 307 4.48 -11.42 25.30
N ARG A 308 5.69 -10.84 25.27
CA ARG A 308 6.86 -11.36 25.98
C ARG A 308 6.81 -10.83 27.40
N GLY A 309 6.40 -11.62 28.36
CA GLY A 309 6.38 -11.21 29.77
C GLY A 309 5.09 -11.54 30.52
N GLY A 310 4.27 -12.41 29.94
CA GLY A 310 3.19 -13.07 30.63
C GLY A 310 3.60 -14.45 31.11
#